data_2486c16ac23d4fc4108f0394e044544b
#
_entry.id   2486c16ac23d4fc4108f0394e044544b
#
_cell.length_a   1.000
_cell.length_b   1.000
_cell.length_c   1.000
_cell.angle_alpha   90.00
_cell.angle_beta   90.00
_cell.angle_gamma   90.00
#
_symmetry.space_group_name_H-M   'P 1'
#
loop_
_entity.id
_entity.type
_entity.pdbx_description
1 polymer ?
#
loop_
_entity_poly.entity_id
_entity_poly.type
_entity_poly.pdbx_seq_one_letter_code
_entity_poly.pdbx_strand_id
1 'polypeptide(L)'
;MSNDASQGLSSGISRRGLVRAGFGAIAAPAVLRIIPANAQSRVIKIGHVSPKTGPLAGFGEADGFILEQVRGILATGLQSGGRSYQVQIISKDSQSSGSRAAEVASELILGDKVDLIVASATPDTTNPVADQAEVNEVPCITTNCPWQPYFFGRKGDPAKGFTWTYHFFWGLEDVIGAFLALWDSAPTNKIVGGLFPNDADGNAWGDPQRGLPPALAKAGYRLTDPGRYQLMNNDFTSQISAFRAVNAEIVTGNMIPPDFATFWSQAAQQGFRPKIVTIGKALLFPSVIESLGARGNGLTTEIWWTPNHPFRSGLTGQSAKELTDA
;
A
#
# COMPACT_ATOMS: atom_id res chain seq x y z
N MET A 1 -49.87 78.96 15.99
CA MET A 1 -49.25 79.22 17.29
C MET A 1 -47.90 78.58 17.25
N SER A 2 -47.01 79.33 16.89
CA SER A 2 -45.88 79.98 17.62
C SER A 2 -44.76 78.94 17.80
N ASN A 3 -43.72 79.15 17.06
CA ASN A 3 -42.49 79.86 17.40
C ASN A 3 -41.52 78.93 18.15
N ASP A 4 -40.26 78.90 18.05
CA ASP A 4 -39.26 79.76 17.41
C ASP A 4 -37.90 79.05 17.51
N ALA A 5 -37.06 79.23 16.50
CA ALA A 5 -35.73 79.82 16.56
C ALA A 5 -34.72 79.02 17.47
N SER A 6 -33.51 78.85 17.14
CA SER A 6 -32.55 79.59 16.32
C SER A 6 -31.17 78.94 16.39
N GLN A 7 -30.42 79.11 15.34
CA GLN A 7 -29.00 79.52 15.33
C GLN A 7 -28.02 78.60 16.08
N GLY A 8 -27.03 78.06 15.49
CA GLY A 8 -26.11 78.56 14.51
C GLY A 8 -24.74 78.49 15.12
N LEU A 9 -23.80 78.00 14.41
CA LEU A 9 -22.42 78.50 14.35
C LEU A 9 -21.53 77.44 13.74
N SER A 10 -21.39 77.51 12.43
CA SER A 10 -20.29 76.93 11.71
C SER A 10 -19.02 77.73 11.99
N SER A 11 -18.03 77.17 12.66
CA SER A 11 -16.68 77.73 12.67
C SER A 11 -15.82 76.86 11.75
N GLY A 12 -15.70 77.30 10.49
CA GLY A 12 -14.78 76.71 9.51
C GLY A 12 -13.33 76.97 9.93
N ILE A 13 -12.63 75.89 10.10
CA ILE A 13 -11.17 75.96 10.28
C ILE A 13 -10.55 76.23 8.92
N SER A 14 -10.01 77.46 8.76
CA SER A 14 -9.34 77.93 7.57
C SER A 14 -8.07 77.10 7.32
N ARG A 15 -7.94 76.75 6.02
CA ARG A 15 -6.76 75.99 5.50
C ARG A 15 -5.41 76.72 5.66
N ARG A 16 -5.38 77.94 6.21
CA ARG A 16 -4.17 78.72 6.48
C ARG A 16 -3.62 78.62 7.90
N GLY A 17 -4.34 77.95 8.83
CA GLY A 17 -3.91 77.73 10.21
C GLY A 17 -3.04 76.50 10.43
N LEU A 18 -2.94 75.61 9.41
CA LEU A 18 -2.28 74.31 9.53
C LEU A 18 -0.79 74.30 9.11
N VAL A 19 -0.23 75.44 8.70
CA VAL A 19 1.15 75.53 8.18
C VAL A 19 2.17 76.12 9.19
N ARG A 20 1.74 76.48 10.42
CA ARG A 20 2.69 77.09 11.40
C ARG A 20 2.94 76.32 12.70
N ALA A 21 2.56 75.04 12.79
CA ALA A 21 2.86 74.16 13.95
C ALA A 21 3.62 72.90 13.51
N GLY A 22 4.68 73.08 12.73
CA GLY A 22 5.38 71.92 12.20
C GLY A 22 6.89 72.09 12.13
N PHE A 23 7.55 72.25 13.24
CA PHE A 23 8.98 72.00 13.32
C PHE A 23 9.33 71.60 14.77
N GLY A 24 9.56 70.31 14.99
CA GLY A 24 10.07 69.84 16.30
C GLY A 24 9.65 68.43 16.66
N ALA A 25 9.48 67.53 15.70
CA ALA A 25 9.44 66.11 16.04
C ALA A 25 10.61 65.38 15.32
N ILE A 26 11.63 65.05 16.08
CA ILE A 26 12.70 64.16 15.60
C ILE A 26 12.03 62.84 15.23
N ALA A 27 11.99 62.56 13.94
CA ALA A 27 11.55 61.24 13.43
C ALA A 27 12.60 60.22 13.81
N ALA A 28 12.42 59.54 14.93
CA ALA A 28 13.08 58.26 15.15
C ALA A 28 12.64 57.29 14.04
N PRO A 29 13.54 56.62 13.33
CA PRO A 29 13.14 55.61 12.39
C PRO A 29 12.44 54.51 13.18
N ALA A 30 11.14 54.40 13.00
CA ALA A 30 10.40 53.24 13.40
C ALA A 30 10.95 52.08 12.57
N VAL A 31 11.94 51.36 13.11
CA VAL A 31 12.34 50.05 12.62
C VAL A 31 11.10 49.17 12.80
N LEU A 32 10.26 49.13 11.78
CA LEU A 32 9.30 48.03 11.65
C LEU A 32 10.11 46.76 11.67
N ARG A 33 10.29 46.18 12.86
CA ARG A 33 10.62 44.79 12.96
C ARG A 33 9.50 44.06 12.22
N ILE A 34 9.77 43.69 10.98
CA ILE A 34 9.03 42.64 10.29
C ILE A 34 9.31 41.41 11.17
N ILE A 35 8.45 41.16 12.15
CA ILE A 35 8.36 39.86 12.81
C ILE A 35 8.00 38.96 11.61
N PRO A 36 8.87 38.01 11.21
CA PRO A 36 8.47 37.05 10.23
C PRO A 36 7.17 36.47 10.77
N ALA A 37 6.06 36.69 10.08
CA ALA A 37 4.88 35.92 10.36
C ALA A 37 5.37 34.48 10.34
N ASN A 38 5.40 33.83 11.50
CA ASN A 38 5.55 32.39 11.58
C ASN A 38 4.44 31.87 10.67
N ALA A 39 4.76 31.67 9.41
CA ALA A 39 3.91 30.95 8.52
C ALA A 39 3.78 29.61 9.23
N GLN A 40 2.64 29.41 9.86
CA GLN A 40 2.29 28.18 10.56
C GLN A 40 2.62 27.07 9.57
N SER A 41 3.68 26.31 9.84
CA SER A 41 4.18 25.33 8.89
C SER A 41 3.03 24.40 8.59
N ARG A 42 2.59 24.33 7.32
CA ARG A 42 1.50 23.47 6.89
C ARG A 42 1.84 22.05 7.37
N VAL A 43 0.89 21.41 8.02
CA VAL A 43 0.99 20.00 8.37
C VAL A 43 0.78 19.18 7.11
N ILE A 44 1.72 18.31 6.77
CA ILE A 44 1.56 17.32 5.72
C ILE A 44 0.80 16.13 6.31
N LYS A 45 -0.36 15.84 5.75
CA LYS A 45 -1.19 14.71 6.17
C LYS A 45 -1.01 13.55 5.21
N ILE A 46 -0.63 12.39 5.74
CA ILE A 46 -0.46 11.14 5.00
C ILE A 46 -1.57 10.19 5.41
N GLY A 47 -2.40 9.78 4.45
CA GLY A 47 -3.36 8.70 4.62
C GLY A 47 -2.67 7.35 4.45
N HIS A 48 -2.93 6.40 5.33
CA HIS A 48 -2.47 5.03 5.21
C HIS A 48 -3.67 4.08 5.24
N VAL A 49 -3.74 3.16 4.26
CA VAL A 49 -4.80 2.14 4.18
C VAL A 49 -4.17 0.77 4.05
N SER A 50 -4.52 -0.13 4.97
CA SER A 50 -4.13 -1.54 4.93
C SER A 50 -5.19 -2.42 5.60
N PRO A 51 -5.19 -3.74 5.36
CA PRO A 51 -6.09 -4.66 6.05
C PRO A 51 -5.53 -4.99 7.45
N LYS A 52 -6.06 -4.35 8.48
CA LYS A 52 -5.72 -4.65 9.88
C LYS A 52 -6.56 -5.80 10.44
N THR A 53 -7.71 -6.04 9.83
CA THR A 53 -8.65 -7.10 10.22
C THR A 53 -9.11 -7.89 8.99
N GLY A 54 -9.68 -9.08 9.23
CA GLY A 54 -10.19 -9.97 8.19
C GLY A 54 -9.14 -10.94 7.61
N PRO A 55 -9.45 -11.64 6.51
CA PRO A 55 -8.62 -12.72 5.96
C PRO A 55 -7.23 -12.27 5.45
N LEU A 56 -7.06 -10.98 5.17
CA LEU A 56 -5.80 -10.39 4.72
C LEU A 56 -5.02 -9.68 5.83
N ALA A 57 -5.42 -9.85 7.11
CA ALA A 57 -4.82 -9.13 8.24
C ALA A 57 -3.29 -9.35 8.37
N GLY A 58 -2.77 -10.50 7.91
CA GLY A 58 -1.34 -10.75 7.86
C GLY A 58 -0.55 -9.67 7.11
N PHE A 59 -1.13 -9.06 6.07
CA PHE A 59 -0.48 -7.97 5.34
C PHE A 59 -0.33 -6.68 6.16
N GLY A 60 -1.14 -6.49 7.19
CA GLY A 60 -1.08 -5.36 8.11
C GLY A 60 -0.39 -5.68 9.44
N GLU A 61 0.15 -6.88 9.62
CA GLU A 61 0.71 -7.36 10.90
C GLU A 61 1.86 -6.46 11.39
N ALA A 62 2.74 -6.03 10.50
CA ALA A 62 3.87 -5.16 10.84
C ALA A 62 3.55 -3.67 10.84
N ASP A 63 2.37 -3.25 10.39
CA ASP A 63 2.05 -1.83 10.18
C ASP A 63 2.15 -0.99 11.45
N GLY A 64 1.70 -1.54 12.59
CA GLY A 64 1.77 -0.85 13.87
C GLY A 64 3.20 -0.44 14.21
N PHE A 65 4.13 -1.37 14.13
CA PHE A 65 5.54 -1.15 14.37
C PHE A 65 6.14 -0.15 13.37
N ILE A 66 5.93 -0.37 12.08
CA ILE A 66 6.51 0.49 11.02
C ILE A 66 5.97 1.91 11.12
N LEU A 67 4.67 2.10 11.34
CA LEU A 67 4.07 3.43 11.48
C LEU A 67 4.60 4.16 12.72
N GLU A 68 4.87 3.46 13.80
CA GLU A 68 5.48 4.06 15.00
C GLU A 68 6.92 4.50 14.72
N GLN A 69 7.74 3.67 14.07
CA GLN A 69 9.09 4.03 13.65
C GLN A 69 9.08 5.26 12.73
N VAL A 70 8.22 5.28 11.72
CA VAL A 70 8.10 6.42 10.80
C VAL A 70 7.65 7.69 11.52
N ARG A 71 6.70 7.61 12.43
CA ARG A 71 6.29 8.76 13.26
C ARG A 71 7.44 9.27 14.12
N GLY A 72 8.23 8.38 14.70
CA GLY A 72 9.43 8.74 15.46
C GLY A 72 10.47 9.48 14.59
N ILE A 73 10.76 8.97 13.41
CA ILE A 73 11.68 9.58 12.45
C ILE A 73 11.19 10.98 12.02
N LEU A 74 9.90 11.13 11.81
CA LEU A 74 9.28 12.38 11.34
C LEU A 74 8.86 13.33 12.49
N ALA A 75 9.12 12.99 13.75
CA ALA A 75 8.73 13.80 14.90
C ALA A 75 9.34 15.21 14.89
N THR A 76 10.55 15.35 14.34
CA THR A 76 11.23 16.67 14.18
C THR A 76 10.79 17.41 12.90
N GLY A 77 9.86 16.84 12.14
CA GLY A 77 9.38 17.36 10.86
C GLY A 77 10.20 16.92 9.66
N LEU A 78 9.54 16.93 8.51
CA LEU A 78 10.15 16.66 7.21
C LEU A 78 10.81 17.94 6.67
N GLN A 79 12.11 17.85 6.35
CA GLN A 79 12.83 18.96 5.76
C GLN A 79 12.70 18.95 4.24
N SER A 80 12.17 20.00 3.66
CA SER A 80 12.06 20.15 2.21
C SER A 80 12.14 21.62 1.78
N GLY A 81 12.97 21.93 0.78
CA GLY A 81 13.12 23.29 0.26
C GLY A 81 13.54 24.31 1.32
N GLY A 82 14.35 23.91 2.33
CA GLY A 82 14.78 24.77 3.44
C GLY A 82 13.69 25.07 4.47
N ARG A 83 12.58 24.34 4.45
CA ARG A 83 11.46 24.44 5.40
C ARG A 83 11.25 23.13 6.12
N SER A 84 10.78 23.22 7.38
CA SER A 84 10.33 22.06 8.17
C SER A 84 8.81 21.94 8.13
N TYR A 85 8.31 20.75 7.84
CA TYR A 85 6.88 20.46 7.81
C TYR A 85 6.56 19.40 8.85
N GLN A 86 5.58 19.69 9.71
CA GLN A 86 5.04 18.66 10.60
C GLN A 86 4.31 17.60 9.75
N VAL A 87 4.42 16.33 10.14
CA VAL A 87 3.78 15.22 9.43
C VAL A 87 2.79 14.54 10.34
N GLN A 88 1.57 14.34 9.83
CA GLN A 88 0.52 13.56 10.50
C GLN A 88 0.20 12.34 9.65
N ILE A 89 0.25 11.13 10.23
CA ILE A 89 -0.15 9.90 9.56
C ILE A 89 -1.48 9.41 10.13
N ILE A 90 -2.50 9.32 9.26
CA ILE A 90 -3.85 8.84 9.57
C ILE A 90 -4.01 7.46 8.95
N SER A 91 -4.16 6.44 9.79
CA SER A 91 -4.22 5.05 9.33
C SER A 91 -5.62 4.48 9.50
N LYS A 92 -6.18 3.91 8.42
CA LYS A 92 -7.50 3.29 8.38
C LYS A 92 -7.43 1.83 7.96
N ASP A 93 -8.38 1.06 8.45
CA ASP A 93 -8.51 -0.38 8.18
C ASP A 93 -9.43 -0.62 6.98
N SER A 94 -8.93 -1.31 5.96
CA SER A 94 -9.73 -1.77 4.82
C SER A 94 -10.62 -2.98 5.15
N GLN A 95 -10.43 -3.60 6.32
CA GLN A 95 -11.15 -4.80 6.76
C GLN A 95 -11.11 -5.95 5.74
N SER A 96 -10.02 -6.04 4.98
CA SER A 96 -9.85 -7.01 3.88
C SER A 96 -10.93 -6.93 2.79
N SER A 97 -11.57 -5.77 2.62
CA SER A 97 -12.68 -5.54 1.71
C SER A 97 -12.38 -4.40 0.74
N GLY A 98 -12.54 -4.63 -0.56
CA GLY A 98 -12.34 -3.61 -1.59
C GLY A 98 -13.33 -2.44 -1.47
N SER A 99 -14.59 -2.70 -1.11
CA SER A 99 -15.58 -1.64 -0.88
C SER A 99 -15.21 -0.78 0.34
N ARG A 100 -14.78 -1.39 1.44
CA ARG A 100 -14.33 -0.64 2.62
C ARG A 100 -13.03 0.12 2.33
N ALA A 101 -12.12 -0.45 1.54
CA ALA A 101 -10.90 0.22 1.10
C ALA A 101 -11.20 1.52 0.32
N ALA A 102 -12.16 1.47 -0.62
CA ALA A 102 -12.61 2.67 -1.34
C ALA A 102 -13.27 3.69 -0.41
N GLU A 103 -14.11 3.24 0.53
CA GLU A 103 -14.79 4.10 1.49
C GLU A 103 -13.78 4.83 2.39
N VAL A 104 -12.84 4.12 3.02
CA VAL A 104 -11.83 4.75 3.89
C VAL A 104 -10.88 5.66 3.11
N ALA A 105 -10.59 5.35 1.84
CA ALA A 105 -9.84 6.26 0.97
C ALA A 105 -10.59 7.57 0.74
N SER A 106 -11.90 7.50 0.46
CA SER A 106 -12.75 8.68 0.33
C SER A 106 -12.84 9.49 1.63
N GLU A 107 -12.95 8.82 2.78
CA GLU A 107 -12.91 9.50 4.10
C GLU A 107 -11.60 10.26 4.31
N LEU A 108 -10.44 9.63 3.98
CA LEU A 108 -9.12 10.28 4.08
C LEU A 108 -9.02 11.50 3.16
N ILE A 109 -9.50 11.37 1.92
CA ILE A 109 -9.41 12.44 0.91
C ILE A 109 -10.38 13.57 1.24
N LEU A 110 -11.66 13.27 1.39
CA LEU A 110 -12.72 14.27 1.46
C LEU A 110 -12.96 14.78 2.89
N GLY A 111 -12.79 13.91 3.89
CA GLY A 111 -12.97 14.23 5.31
C GLY A 111 -11.69 14.74 5.96
N ASP A 112 -10.67 13.91 6.01
CA ASP A 112 -9.41 14.23 6.70
C ASP A 112 -8.52 15.20 5.91
N LYS A 113 -8.76 15.37 4.59
CA LYS A 113 -8.00 16.25 3.70
C LYS A 113 -6.52 15.89 3.67
N VAL A 114 -6.21 14.62 3.41
CA VAL A 114 -4.82 14.17 3.29
C VAL A 114 -4.14 14.72 2.04
N ASP A 115 -2.85 14.95 2.11
CA ASP A 115 -2.03 15.44 1.00
C ASP A 115 -1.55 14.32 0.09
N LEU A 116 -1.43 13.11 0.62
CA LEU A 116 -1.08 11.90 -0.14
C LEU A 116 -1.58 10.65 0.58
N ILE A 117 -1.67 9.55 -0.16
CA ILE A 117 -2.07 8.24 0.37
C ILE A 117 -0.98 7.20 0.11
N VAL A 118 -0.80 6.31 1.07
CA VAL A 118 -0.02 5.06 0.94
C VAL A 118 -0.97 3.90 1.22
N ALA A 119 -1.00 2.91 0.35
CA ALA A 119 -1.82 1.71 0.55
C ALA A 119 -1.06 0.44 0.23
N SER A 120 -1.36 -0.61 0.97
CA SER A 120 -0.72 -1.92 0.82
C SER A 120 -1.72 -3.06 0.92
N ALA A 121 -1.39 -4.17 0.39
CA ALA A 121 -1.94 -5.52 0.42
C ALA A 121 -2.22 -6.06 -1.00
N THR A 122 -3.36 -6.73 -1.19
CA THR A 122 -3.70 -7.36 -2.47
C THR A 122 -4.30 -6.34 -3.46
N PRO A 123 -4.33 -6.63 -4.77
CA PRO A 123 -4.94 -5.74 -5.75
C PRO A 123 -6.40 -5.40 -5.43
N ASP A 124 -7.15 -6.35 -4.84
CA ASP A 124 -8.56 -6.17 -4.50
C ASP A 124 -8.80 -5.09 -3.43
N THR A 125 -7.80 -4.76 -2.62
CA THR A 125 -7.87 -3.70 -1.62
C THR A 125 -7.05 -2.45 -1.99
N THR A 126 -5.95 -2.59 -2.73
CA THR A 126 -5.12 -1.45 -3.15
C THR A 126 -5.70 -0.71 -4.36
N ASN A 127 -6.25 -1.43 -5.35
CA ASN A 127 -6.80 -0.82 -6.55
C ASN A 127 -7.95 0.16 -6.24
N PRO A 128 -8.95 -0.18 -5.38
CA PRO A 128 -10.00 0.76 -5.02
C PRO A 128 -9.49 2.03 -4.33
N VAL A 129 -8.42 1.94 -3.52
CA VAL A 129 -7.79 3.12 -2.90
C VAL A 129 -7.15 4.00 -3.97
N ALA A 130 -6.37 3.38 -4.87
CA ALA A 130 -5.73 4.10 -5.96
C ALA A 130 -6.74 4.74 -6.93
N ASP A 131 -7.88 4.08 -7.19
CA ASP A 131 -8.93 4.65 -8.04
C ASP A 131 -9.58 5.87 -7.38
N GLN A 132 -9.84 5.83 -6.07
CA GLN A 132 -10.32 7.01 -5.34
C GLN A 132 -9.30 8.16 -5.37
N ALA A 133 -8.02 7.86 -5.23
CA ALA A 133 -6.96 8.85 -5.28
C ALA A 133 -6.82 9.48 -6.69
N GLU A 134 -6.86 8.66 -7.74
CA GLU A 134 -6.78 9.13 -9.14
C GLU A 134 -7.91 10.08 -9.49
N VAL A 135 -9.17 9.71 -9.15
CA VAL A 135 -10.36 10.53 -9.46
C VAL A 135 -10.38 11.84 -8.68
N ASN A 136 -9.81 11.85 -7.46
CA ASN A 136 -9.77 13.05 -6.62
C ASN A 136 -8.44 13.83 -6.72
N GLU A 137 -7.57 13.46 -7.65
CA GLU A 137 -6.30 14.15 -7.92
C GLU A 137 -5.38 14.20 -6.67
N VAL A 138 -5.38 13.14 -5.87
CA VAL A 138 -4.53 13.01 -4.68
C VAL A 138 -3.39 12.04 -4.98
N PRO A 139 -2.11 12.42 -4.77
CA PRO A 139 -0.99 11.50 -4.95
C PRO A 139 -1.17 10.23 -4.12
N CYS A 140 -0.99 9.08 -4.74
CA CYS A 140 -1.09 7.79 -4.07
C CYS A 140 0.05 6.87 -4.48
N ILE A 141 0.66 6.21 -3.49
CA ILE A 141 1.64 5.14 -3.72
C ILE A 141 1.07 3.86 -3.13
N THR A 142 1.02 2.82 -3.96
CA THR A 142 0.58 1.49 -3.55
C THR A 142 1.72 0.48 -3.64
N THR A 143 1.64 -0.60 -2.85
CA THR A 143 2.65 -1.66 -2.81
C THR A 143 2.02 -3.00 -2.44
N ASN A 144 2.85 -4.06 -2.38
CA ASN A 144 2.53 -5.40 -1.89
C ASN A 144 1.62 -6.24 -2.80
N CYS A 145 1.53 -5.91 -4.07
CA CYS A 145 0.97 -6.81 -5.09
C CYS A 145 1.74 -6.65 -6.41
N PRO A 146 1.74 -7.65 -7.29
CA PRO A 146 2.40 -7.52 -8.58
C PRO A 146 1.84 -6.35 -9.39
N TRP A 147 2.71 -5.68 -10.17
CA TRP A 147 2.28 -4.49 -10.92
C TRP A 147 1.23 -4.79 -12.00
N GLN A 148 1.21 -6.03 -12.54
CA GLN A 148 0.24 -6.40 -13.57
C GLN A 148 -1.22 -6.35 -13.09
N PRO A 149 -1.62 -7.02 -11.99
CA PRO A 149 -2.98 -6.91 -11.49
C PRO A 149 -3.31 -5.50 -10.98
N TYR A 150 -2.32 -4.73 -10.51
CA TYR A 150 -2.53 -3.32 -10.21
C TYR A 150 -2.87 -2.53 -11.48
N PHE A 151 -2.02 -2.60 -12.50
CA PHE A 151 -2.13 -1.76 -13.69
C PHE A 151 -3.29 -2.21 -14.59
N PHE A 152 -3.29 -3.49 -15.01
CA PHE A 152 -4.32 -4.00 -15.91
C PHE A 152 -5.66 -4.23 -15.22
N GLY A 153 -5.67 -4.58 -13.93
CA GLY A 153 -6.89 -4.68 -13.12
C GLY A 153 -7.65 -3.36 -13.03
N ARG A 154 -6.93 -2.25 -13.01
CA ARG A 154 -7.46 -0.88 -13.09
C ARG A 154 -7.68 -0.37 -14.52
N LYS A 155 -7.58 -1.25 -15.54
CA LYS A 155 -7.70 -0.90 -16.96
C LYS A 155 -6.69 0.16 -17.43
N GLY A 156 -5.47 0.12 -16.89
CA GLY A 156 -4.38 1.03 -17.26
C GLY A 156 -4.04 0.94 -18.74
N ASP A 157 -3.88 2.09 -19.37
CA ASP A 157 -3.41 2.22 -20.75
C ASP A 157 -1.89 2.40 -20.74
N PRO A 158 -1.10 1.45 -21.32
CA PRO A 158 0.36 1.57 -21.32
C PRO A 158 0.91 2.83 -21.98
N ALA A 159 0.13 3.46 -22.88
CA ALA A 159 0.54 4.69 -23.54
C ALA A 159 0.33 5.95 -22.67
N LYS A 160 -0.56 5.88 -21.67
CA LYS A 160 -0.95 7.03 -20.85
C LYS A 160 -0.53 6.91 -19.39
N GLY A 161 -0.57 5.69 -18.83
CA GLY A 161 -0.37 5.45 -17.42
C GLY A 161 -1.49 6.04 -16.55
N PHE A 162 -1.16 6.28 -15.29
CA PHE A 162 -1.96 7.04 -14.34
C PHE A 162 -1.26 8.35 -13.99
N THR A 163 -2.01 9.38 -13.62
CA THR A 163 -1.47 10.72 -13.35
C THR A 163 -1.11 10.89 -11.87
N TRP A 164 -1.98 10.43 -10.99
CA TRP A 164 -1.88 10.68 -9.55
C TRP A 164 -1.47 9.47 -8.76
N THR A 165 -1.48 8.27 -9.37
CA THR A 165 -1.25 7.03 -8.65
C THR A 165 -0.06 6.26 -9.20
N TYR A 166 0.78 5.77 -8.30
CA TYR A 166 2.02 5.07 -8.58
C TYR A 166 2.03 3.74 -7.82
N HIS A 167 2.71 2.77 -8.40
CA HIS A 167 2.87 1.46 -7.78
C HIS A 167 4.34 1.11 -7.65
N PHE A 168 4.74 0.63 -6.49
CA PHE A 168 6.09 0.22 -6.21
C PHE A 168 6.11 -1.22 -5.69
N PHE A 169 6.30 -2.16 -6.60
CA PHE A 169 6.48 -3.58 -6.27
C PHE A 169 7.04 -4.34 -7.49
N TRP A 170 7.45 -5.60 -7.27
CA TRP A 170 7.88 -6.48 -8.34
C TRP A 170 6.72 -6.92 -9.25
N GLY A 171 7.05 -7.49 -10.41
CA GLY A 171 6.09 -8.04 -11.34
C GLY A 171 5.97 -9.56 -11.26
N LEU A 172 4.95 -10.09 -11.96
CA LEU A 172 4.80 -11.54 -12.10
C LEU A 172 6.02 -12.20 -12.72
N GLU A 173 6.72 -11.52 -13.62
CA GLU A 173 7.96 -11.98 -14.25
C GLU A 173 9.06 -12.27 -13.22
N ASP A 174 9.18 -11.45 -12.19
CA ASP A 174 10.20 -11.59 -11.16
C ASP A 174 9.92 -12.80 -10.26
N VAL A 175 8.71 -12.90 -9.73
CA VAL A 175 8.32 -13.99 -8.82
C VAL A 175 8.26 -15.34 -9.55
N ILE A 176 7.77 -15.38 -10.79
CA ILE A 176 7.75 -16.59 -11.61
C ILE A 176 9.19 -17.05 -11.90
N GLY A 177 10.09 -16.12 -12.22
CA GLY A 177 11.50 -16.41 -12.40
C GLY A 177 12.15 -17.02 -11.14
N ALA A 178 11.85 -16.48 -9.97
CA ALA A 178 12.31 -16.99 -8.69
C ALA A 178 11.77 -18.40 -8.40
N PHE A 179 10.49 -18.66 -8.67
CA PHE A 179 9.88 -19.97 -8.49
C PHE A 179 10.48 -21.02 -9.43
N LEU A 180 10.67 -20.68 -10.69
CA LEU A 180 11.32 -21.58 -11.66
C LEU A 180 12.75 -21.94 -11.25
N ALA A 181 13.54 -20.96 -10.81
CA ALA A 181 14.90 -21.19 -10.32
C ALA A 181 14.92 -22.11 -9.11
N LEU A 182 13.96 -21.96 -8.18
CA LEU A 182 13.80 -22.86 -7.06
C LEU A 182 13.45 -24.29 -7.50
N TRP A 183 12.48 -24.44 -8.41
CA TRP A 183 12.04 -25.77 -8.87
C TRP A 183 13.09 -26.51 -9.69
N ASP A 184 13.92 -25.80 -10.46
CA ASP A 184 15.03 -26.38 -11.19
C ASP A 184 16.18 -26.87 -10.27
N SER A 185 16.19 -26.44 -9.00
CA SER A 185 17.17 -26.90 -8.02
C SER A 185 16.95 -28.35 -7.52
N ALA A 186 15.79 -28.95 -7.78
CA ALA A 186 15.44 -30.29 -7.36
C ALA A 186 14.83 -31.15 -8.49
N PRO A 187 15.12 -32.45 -8.56
CA PRO A 187 14.59 -33.30 -9.61
C PRO A 187 13.09 -33.55 -9.42
N THR A 188 12.30 -33.15 -10.42
CA THR A 188 10.85 -33.36 -10.49
C THR A 188 10.43 -33.84 -11.87
N ASN A 189 9.18 -34.30 -11.98
CA ASN A 189 8.58 -34.62 -13.28
C ASN A 189 8.08 -33.39 -14.06
N LYS A 190 8.32 -32.19 -13.54
CA LYS A 190 7.91 -30.89 -14.11
C LYS A 190 6.39 -30.74 -14.31
N ILE A 191 5.58 -31.50 -13.55
CA ILE A 191 4.12 -31.35 -13.53
C ILE A 191 3.72 -30.51 -12.32
N VAL A 192 3.02 -29.41 -12.58
CA VAL A 192 2.66 -28.38 -11.60
C VAL A 192 1.14 -28.34 -11.43
N GLY A 193 0.67 -28.45 -10.19
CA GLY A 193 -0.70 -28.14 -9.82
C GLY A 193 -0.83 -26.67 -9.44
N GLY A 194 -1.74 -25.95 -10.10
CA GLY A 194 -1.97 -24.52 -9.88
C GLY A 194 -3.22 -24.26 -9.04
N LEU A 195 -3.09 -23.38 -8.04
CA LEU A 195 -4.17 -22.95 -7.13
C LEU A 195 -4.34 -21.43 -7.21
N PHE A 196 -5.29 -20.99 -8.03
CA PHE A 196 -5.53 -19.58 -8.28
C PHE A 196 -6.93 -19.18 -7.81
N PRO A 197 -7.08 -18.23 -6.86
CA PRO A 197 -8.37 -17.74 -6.44
C PRO A 197 -9.08 -16.94 -7.53
N ASN A 198 -10.40 -16.82 -7.42
CA ASN A 198 -11.20 -15.92 -8.25
C ASN A 198 -11.16 -14.49 -7.71
N ASP A 199 -9.97 -13.91 -7.73
CA ASP A 199 -9.70 -12.51 -7.38
C ASP A 199 -8.80 -11.88 -8.46
N ALA A 200 -8.51 -10.60 -8.36
CA ALA A 200 -7.69 -9.89 -9.33
C ALA A 200 -6.28 -10.49 -9.46
N ASP A 201 -5.72 -10.94 -8.37
CA ASP A 201 -4.39 -11.51 -8.29
C ASP A 201 -4.35 -12.94 -8.88
N GLY A 202 -5.25 -13.82 -8.45
CA GLY A 202 -5.35 -15.18 -8.99
C GLY A 202 -5.68 -15.21 -10.48
N ASN A 203 -6.49 -14.28 -10.94
CA ASN A 203 -6.77 -14.13 -12.36
C ASN A 203 -5.54 -13.68 -13.15
N ALA A 204 -4.71 -12.79 -12.59
CA ALA A 204 -3.45 -12.38 -13.23
C ALA A 204 -2.40 -13.48 -13.21
N TRP A 205 -2.26 -14.24 -12.12
CA TRP A 205 -1.33 -15.37 -12.04
C TRP A 205 -1.68 -16.48 -13.01
N GLY A 206 -2.96 -16.82 -13.14
CA GLY A 206 -3.43 -17.86 -14.06
C GLY A 206 -3.77 -17.35 -15.46
N ASP A 207 -3.40 -16.12 -15.81
CA ASP A 207 -3.62 -15.56 -17.16
C ASP A 207 -2.83 -16.36 -18.23
N PRO A 208 -3.53 -16.89 -19.27
CA PRO A 208 -2.88 -17.75 -20.27
C PRO A 208 -1.92 -16.99 -21.20
N GLN A 209 -1.88 -15.67 -21.16
CA GLN A 209 -1.03 -14.84 -22.01
C GLN A 209 0.12 -14.17 -21.26
N ARG A 210 -0.09 -13.80 -19.99
CA ARG A 210 0.85 -12.95 -19.21
C ARG A 210 1.20 -13.52 -17.84
N GLY A 211 0.49 -14.55 -17.39
CA GLY A 211 0.68 -15.16 -16.08
C GLY A 211 1.68 -16.32 -16.09
N LEU A 212 1.48 -17.23 -15.17
CA LEU A 212 2.31 -18.41 -14.98
C LEU A 212 2.25 -19.41 -16.16
N PRO A 213 1.08 -19.66 -16.83
CA PRO A 213 1.00 -20.69 -17.87
C PRO A 213 2.02 -20.56 -19.00
N PRO A 214 2.20 -19.40 -19.67
CA PRO A 214 3.17 -19.29 -20.77
C PRO A 214 4.62 -19.38 -20.30
N ALA A 215 4.92 -18.90 -19.10
CA ALA A 215 6.27 -19.00 -18.53
C ALA A 215 6.64 -20.45 -18.20
N LEU A 216 5.71 -21.22 -17.64
CA LEU A 216 5.89 -22.65 -17.38
C LEU A 216 6.10 -23.44 -18.66
N ALA A 217 5.26 -23.22 -19.68
CA ALA A 217 5.39 -23.90 -20.96
C ALA A 217 6.77 -23.63 -21.61
N LYS A 218 7.24 -22.37 -21.55
CA LYS A 218 8.56 -21.99 -22.05
C LYS A 218 9.70 -22.68 -21.31
N ALA A 219 9.55 -22.92 -20.01
CA ALA A 219 10.55 -23.58 -19.15
C ALA A 219 10.41 -25.13 -19.16
N GLY A 220 9.48 -25.66 -19.94
CA GLY A 220 9.28 -27.13 -20.10
C GLY A 220 8.47 -27.73 -18.92
N TYR A 221 7.75 -26.94 -18.17
CA TYR A 221 6.80 -27.41 -17.14
C TYR A 221 5.40 -27.56 -17.72
N ARG A 222 4.62 -28.47 -17.17
CA ARG A 222 3.22 -28.68 -17.53
C ARG A 222 2.31 -28.28 -16.36
N LEU A 223 1.50 -27.24 -16.56
CA LEU A 223 0.52 -26.79 -15.57
C LEU A 223 -0.77 -27.59 -15.67
N THR A 224 -1.29 -28.03 -14.53
CA THR A 224 -2.67 -28.47 -14.33
C THR A 224 -3.39 -27.40 -13.53
N ASP A 225 -4.27 -26.66 -14.20
CA ASP A 225 -5.09 -25.60 -13.62
C ASP A 225 -6.57 -26.06 -13.60
N PRO A 226 -7.11 -26.46 -12.45
CA PRO A 226 -8.51 -26.88 -12.34
C PRO A 226 -9.53 -25.73 -12.43
N GLY A 227 -9.06 -24.53 -12.68
CA GLY A 227 -9.88 -23.31 -12.70
C GLY A 227 -9.82 -22.52 -11.39
N ARG A 228 -10.54 -21.42 -11.39
CA ARG A 228 -10.55 -20.47 -10.25
C ARG A 228 -11.43 -20.98 -9.13
N TYR A 229 -10.90 -20.98 -7.90
CA TYR A 229 -11.71 -21.26 -6.70
C TYR A 229 -12.14 -19.94 -6.03
N GLN A 230 -13.22 -19.97 -5.28
CA GLN A 230 -13.69 -18.82 -4.52
C GLN A 230 -12.85 -18.64 -3.24
N LEU A 231 -12.54 -17.40 -2.87
CA LEU A 231 -11.88 -17.10 -1.61
C LEU A 231 -12.66 -17.65 -0.42
N MET A 232 -11.98 -18.02 0.64
CA MET A 232 -12.51 -18.67 1.82
C MET A 232 -13.15 -20.04 1.51
N ASN A 233 -12.56 -20.76 0.55
CA ASN A 233 -13.03 -22.08 0.17
C ASN A 233 -12.74 -23.11 1.27
N ASN A 234 -13.72 -23.92 1.58
CA ASN A 234 -13.65 -24.98 2.58
C ASN A 234 -13.47 -26.39 2.00
N ASP A 235 -13.44 -26.53 0.66
CA ASP A 235 -13.27 -27.81 -0.02
C ASP A 235 -12.36 -27.68 -1.27
N PHE A 236 -11.21 -28.31 -1.20
CA PHE A 236 -10.21 -28.42 -2.28
C PHE A 236 -10.11 -29.84 -2.86
N THR A 237 -11.09 -30.70 -2.60
CA THR A 237 -11.06 -32.11 -3.03
C THR A 237 -10.91 -32.24 -4.55
N SER A 238 -11.58 -31.39 -5.31
CA SER A 238 -11.50 -31.41 -6.79
C SER A 238 -10.11 -31.05 -7.29
N GLN A 239 -9.46 -30.04 -6.73
CA GLN A 239 -8.10 -29.63 -7.08
C GLN A 239 -7.09 -30.71 -6.71
N ILE A 240 -7.19 -31.26 -5.51
CA ILE A 240 -6.31 -32.35 -5.05
C ILE A 240 -6.46 -33.59 -5.94
N SER A 241 -7.68 -33.95 -6.30
CA SER A 241 -7.95 -35.09 -7.21
C SER A 241 -7.36 -34.86 -8.59
N ALA A 242 -7.48 -33.67 -9.15
CA ALA A 242 -6.89 -33.31 -10.43
C ALA A 242 -5.36 -33.40 -10.40
N PHE A 243 -4.72 -32.93 -9.33
CA PHE A 243 -3.26 -32.98 -9.17
C PHE A 243 -2.76 -34.43 -9.02
N ARG A 244 -3.48 -35.24 -8.26
CA ARG A 244 -3.16 -36.69 -8.12
C ARG A 244 -3.30 -37.44 -9.44
N ALA A 245 -4.32 -37.15 -10.22
CA ALA A 245 -4.59 -37.82 -11.50
C ALA A 245 -3.42 -37.66 -12.51
N VAL A 246 -2.71 -36.53 -12.43
CA VAL A 246 -1.54 -36.25 -13.29
C VAL A 246 -0.20 -36.50 -12.58
N ASN A 247 -0.22 -36.98 -11.34
CA ASN A 247 0.97 -37.12 -10.50
C ASN A 247 1.76 -35.81 -10.40
N ALA A 248 1.11 -34.69 -10.09
CA ALA A 248 1.78 -33.40 -9.92
C ALA A 248 2.78 -33.47 -8.74
N GLU A 249 4.06 -33.24 -9.03
CA GLU A 249 5.11 -33.22 -8.02
C GLU A 249 5.41 -31.84 -7.48
N ILE A 250 4.87 -30.80 -8.14
CA ILE A 250 4.96 -29.41 -7.70
C ILE A 250 3.56 -28.86 -7.52
N VAL A 251 3.34 -28.10 -6.44
CA VAL A 251 2.12 -27.31 -6.23
C VAL A 251 2.51 -25.86 -6.04
N THR A 252 1.80 -24.98 -6.74
CA THR A 252 1.97 -23.53 -6.63
C THR A 252 0.64 -22.80 -6.63
N GLY A 253 0.66 -21.55 -6.21
CA GLY A 253 -0.50 -20.67 -6.20
C GLY A 253 -0.24 -19.39 -5.43
N ASN A 254 -1.25 -18.53 -5.40
CA ASN A 254 -1.22 -17.27 -4.66
C ASN A 254 -2.39 -17.19 -3.68
N MET A 255 -2.46 -18.15 -2.79
CA MET A 255 -3.54 -18.37 -1.84
C MET A 255 -3.47 -17.38 -0.66
N ILE A 256 -4.61 -17.08 -0.06
CA ILE A 256 -4.64 -16.43 1.27
C ILE A 256 -4.40 -17.49 2.38
N PRO A 257 -3.94 -17.08 3.58
CA PRO A 257 -3.62 -18.01 4.65
C PRO A 257 -4.71 -19.03 5.02
N PRO A 258 -6.00 -18.65 5.18
CA PRO A 258 -7.05 -19.61 5.51
C PRO A 258 -7.27 -20.67 4.43
N ASP A 259 -7.22 -20.28 3.16
CA ASP A 259 -7.41 -21.19 2.04
C ASP A 259 -6.28 -22.22 1.94
N PHE A 260 -5.03 -21.73 2.11
CA PHE A 260 -3.88 -22.64 2.12
C PHE A 260 -3.92 -23.63 3.30
N ALA A 261 -4.27 -23.19 4.48
CA ALA A 261 -4.41 -24.07 5.65
C ALA A 261 -5.44 -25.18 5.40
N THR A 262 -6.57 -24.84 4.79
CA THR A 262 -7.61 -25.80 4.39
C THR A 262 -7.11 -26.76 3.33
N PHE A 263 -6.54 -26.25 2.23
CA PHE A 263 -5.97 -27.08 1.17
C PHE A 263 -4.91 -28.06 1.72
N TRP A 264 -3.96 -27.55 2.50
CA TRP A 264 -2.84 -28.33 3.00
C TRP A 264 -3.27 -29.43 3.97
N SER A 265 -4.28 -29.15 4.79
CA SER A 265 -4.92 -30.15 5.65
C SER A 265 -5.60 -31.25 4.84
N GLN A 266 -6.39 -30.90 3.84
CA GLN A 266 -7.09 -31.85 2.99
C GLN A 266 -6.13 -32.65 2.09
N ALA A 267 -5.05 -32.03 1.59
CA ALA A 267 -4.00 -32.73 0.86
C ALA A 267 -3.37 -33.85 1.71
N ALA A 268 -3.05 -33.55 2.97
CA ALA A 268 -2.51 -34.53 3.90
C ALA A 268 -3.51 -35.68 4.20
N GLN A 269 -4.79 -35.36 4.42
CA GLN A 269 -5.86 -36.35 4.66
C GLN A 269 -6.06 -37.28 3.46
N GLN A 270 -5.93 -36.75 2.24
CA GLN A 270 -6.06 -37.52 1.00
C GLN A 270 -4.75 -38.21 0.55
N GLY A 271 -3.69 -38.11 1.36
CA GLY A 271 -2.39 -38.73 1.06
C GLY A 271 -1.67 -38.10 -0.14
N PHE A 272 -2.03 -36.87 -0.54
CA PHE A 272 -1.34 -36.12 -1.57
C PHE A 272 -0.08 -35.45 -1.01
N ARG A 273 1.08 -35.81 -1.53
CA ARG A 273 2.38 -35.36 -1.03
C ARG A 273 3.27 -34.92 -2.19
N PRO A 274 3.10 -33.70 -2.71
CA PRO A 274 3.99 -33.15 -3.74
C PRO A 274 5.42 -33.00 -3.19
N LYS A 275 6.43 -33.05 -4.07
CA LYS A 275 7.83 -32.87 -3.70
C LYS A 275 8.16 -31.42 -3.37
N ILE A 276 7.54 -30.48 -4.08
CA ILE A 276 7.74 -29.05 -3.91
C ILE A 276 6.37 -28.38 -3.74
N VAL A 277 6.27 -27.51 -2.76
CA VAL A 277 5.10 -26.66 -2.52
C VAL A 277 5.60 -25.22 -2.37
N THR A 278 5.27 -24.39 -3.35
CA THR A 278 5.66 -22.97 -3.39
C THR A 278 4.40 -22.12 -3.49
N ILE A 279 4.01 -21.49 -2.41
CA ILE A 279 2.75 -20.75 -2.34
C ILE A 279 3.03 -19.29 -2.01
N GLY A 280 2.68 -18.42 -2.92
CA GLY A 280 2.68 -16.97 -2.70
C GLY A 280 1.60 -16.52 -1.73
N LYS A 281 1.77 -15.36 -1.15
CA LYS A 281 0.89 -14.72 -0.15
C LYS A 281 0.77 -15.49 1.17
N ALA A 282 0.22 -16.69 1.17
CA ALA A 282 -0.13 -17.42 2.39
C ALA A 282 1.07 -17.68 3.31
N LEU A 283 2.23 -17.96 2.75
CA LEU A 283 3.41 -18.37 3.51
C LEU A 283 4.38 -17.22 3.82
N LEU A 284 4.00 -15.98 3.53
CA LEU A 284 4.80 -14.78 3.78
C LEU A 284 4.89 -14.42 5.27
N PHE A 285 3.92 -14.85 6.06
CA PHE A 285 3.74 -14.38 7.43
C PHE A 285 4.28 -15.40 8.44
N PRO A 286 5.19 -15.02 9.35
CA PRO A 286 5.72 -15.91 10.39
C PRO A 286 4.61 -16.58 11.21
N SER A 287 3.57 -15.86 11.59
CA SER A 287 2.42 -16.37 12.33
C SER A 287 1.72 -17.56 11.62
N VAL A 288 1.65 -17.53 10.28
CA VAL A 288 1.08 -18.64 9.50
C VAL A 288 1.99 -19.87 9.56
N ILE A 289 3.29 -19.70 9.38
CA ILE A 289 4.26 -20.81 9.44
C ILE A 289 4.25 -21.44 10.82
N GLU A 290 4.22 -20.66 11.88
CA GLU A 290 4.12 -21.13 13.27
C GLU A 290 2.84 -21.94 13.48
N SER A 291 1.71 -21.49 12.96
CA SER A 291 0.41 -22.19 13.06
C SER A 291 0.41 -23.56 12.36
N LEU A 292 1.20 -23.72 11.31
CA LEU A 292 1.35 -25.00 10.60
C LEU A 292 2.21 -26.01 11.40
N GLY A 293 3.08 -25.54 12.30
CA GLY A 293 4.00 -26.38 13.05
C GLY A 293 4.86 -27.26 12.14
N ALA A 294 5.01 -28.54 12.45
CA ALA A 294 5.80 -29.48 11.66
C ALA A 294 5.30 -29.65 10.21
N ARG A 295 4.04 -29.35 9.92
CA ARG A 295 3.48 -29.39 8.54
C ARG A 295 3.97 -28.24 7.66
N GLY A 296 4.56 -27.20 8.24
CA GLY A 296 5.22 -26.11 7.53
C GLY A 296 6.61 -26.43 7.02
N ASN A 297 7.23 -27.54 7.48
CA ASN A 297 8.57 -27.93 7.04
C ASN A 297 8.59 -28.27 5.55
N GLY A 298 9.54 -27.67 4.80
CA GLY A 298 9.71 -27.90 3.37
C GLY A 298 8.77 -27.11 2.47
N LEU A 299 7.89 -26.29 3.04
CA LEU A 299 7.13 -25.30 2.27
C LEU A 299 8.03 -24.13 1.86
N THR A 300 7.74 -23.53 0.72
CA THR A 300 8.52 -22.42 0.15
C THR A 300 7.62 -21.28 -0.31
N THR A 301 8.16 -20.09 -0.31
CA THR A 301 7.49 -18.86 -0.81
C THR A 301 8.52 -17.85 -1.27
N GLU A 302 8.07 -16.78 -1.92
CA GLU A 302 8.87 -15.57 -2.12
C GLU A 302 9.13 -14.86 -0.79
N ILE A 303 10.17 -14.03 -0.74
CA ILE A 303 10.42 -13.11 0.38
C ILE A 303 10.42 -11.67 -0.13
N TRP A 304 9.68 -10.81 0.55
CA TRP A 304 9.61 -9.39 0.21
C TRP A 304 10.60 -8.56 1.00
N TRP A 305 10.98 -9.04 2.17
CA TRP A 305 11.92 -8.37 3.05
C TRP A 305 12.74 -9.40 3.85
N THR A 306 14.01 -9.06 4.13
CA THR A 306 14.92 -9.87 4.92
C THR A 306 15.94 -8.96 5.60
N PRO A 307 16.42 -9.30 6.82
CA PRO A 307 17.50 -8.57 7.47
C PRO A 307 18.82 -8.56 6.65
N ASN A 308 18.94 -9.44 5.67
CA ASN A 308 20.12 -9.54 4.81
C ASN A 308 20.06 -8.66 3.55
N HIS A 309 19.01 -7.85 3.38
CA HIS A 309 18.96 -6.90 2.26
C HIS A 309 20.12 -5.90 2.33
N PRO A 310 20.80 -5.63 1.20
CA PRO A 310 21.98 -4.74 1.16
C PRO A 310 21.62 -3.25 1.24
N PHE A 311 20.32 -2.93 1.23
CA PHE A 311 19.85 -1.55 1.19
C PHE A 311 19.81 -0.90 2.58
N ARG A 312 19.88 0.44 2.57
CA ARG A 312 19.76 1.27 3.76
C ARG A 312 18.65 2.28 3.60
N SER A 313 18.03 2.67 4.70
CA SER A 313 17.04 3.73 4.72
C SER A 313 17.65 5.05 4.21
N GLY A 314 17.04 5.67 3.21
CA GLY A 314 17.43 6.98 2.72
C GLY A 314 17.20 8.12 3.73
N LEU A 315 16.35 7.90 4.74
CA LEU A 315 16.03 8.88 5.78
C LEU A 315 16.97 8.78 7.00
N THR A 316 17.31 7.56 7.42
CA THR A 316 18.04 7.32 8.67
C THR A 316 19.42 6.71 8.47
N GLY A 317 19.72 6.17 7.30
CA GLY A 317 20.91 5.36 7.04
C GLY A 317 20.86 3.95 7.66
N GLN A 318 19.76 3.59 8.35
CA GLN A 318 19.57 2.30 9.02
C GLN A 318 19.57 1.15 8.01
N SER A 319 20.28 0.08 8.30
CA SER A 319 20.26 -1.14 7.51
C SER A 319 19.00 -1.98 7.80
N ALA A 320 18.70 -2.94 6.91
CA ALA A 320 17.62 -3.89 7.13
C ALA A 320 17.81 -4.68 8.45
N LYS A 321 19.03 -5.10 8.76
CA LYS A 321 19.34 -5.79 10.02
C LYS A 321 19.08 -4.93 11.25
N GLU A 322 19.52 -3.67 11.24
CA GLU A 322 19.28 -2.74 12.36
C GLU A 322 17.79 -2.46 12.58
N LEU A 323 16.98 -2.48 11.51
CA LEU A 323 15.52 -2.38 11.64
C LEU A 323 14.90 -3.66 12.24
N THR A 324 15.44 -4.84 11.91
CA THR A 324 14.96 -6.11 12.47
C THR A 324 15.29 -6.23 13.96
N ASP A 325 16.46 -5.73 14.36
CA ASP A 325 16.95 -5.86 15.75
C ASP A 325 16.27 -4.84 16.70
N ALA A 326 15.52 -3.85 16.16
CA ALA A 326 14.83 -2.79 16.92
C ALA A 326 13.46 -3.26 17.43
#